data_146474f178a4c847e953be37f678c749
#
_entry.id   146474f178a4c847e953be37f678c749
#
_cell.length_a   1.000
_cell.length_b   1.000
_cell.length_c   1.000
_cell.angle_alpha   90.00
_cell.angle_beta   90.00
_cell.angle_gamma   90.00
#
_symmetry.space_group_name_H-M   'P 1'
#
loop_
_entity.id
_entity.type
_entity.pdbx_description
1 polymer ?
#
loop_
_entity_poly.entity_id
_entity_poly.type
_entity_poly.pdbx_seq_one_letter_code
_entity_poly.pdbx_strand_id
1 'polypeptide(L)'
;MAVLRSDIIVPEVFTPYVIEQTTARDSFLASGVVAPMAELNATEGGDFVNVPFFSANLSGDFEVLSDSSSLTPGKITTDKQVGVILHRGRAFESRDLASLAAGSDPMAAIGQKIGAYIANQRQKDLLACLDGVFGSVNTTDSNAAFFGLTIDGGSGDTPTTLSPRHVAKARSILGDQGDKLTAVCMHSKVYYDLVDRKMVDYVLASDGNGGSATASGGTIAPAYAGGNDTVPTYCGLRVIVSDDVSTTGSGSSTEYSTYFFTAGAVASGEQAGLTTETDRDILAKSDAMAIDVHYTYHPVGSKCAVTTTNPTRAQLQTVGNWSKVYETKNIGIVRATNVSTQD
;
A
#
# COMPACT_ATOMS: atom_id res chain seq x y z
N MET A 1 41.38 20.70 -20.08
CA MET A 1 41.60 19.29 -19.64
C MET A 1 40.29 18.60 -19.90
N ALA A 2 40.31 17.50 -20.67
CA ALA A 2 39.09 16.75 -20.90
C ALA A 2 38.67 16.06 -19.61
N VAL A 3 37.39 16.15 -19.25
CA VAL A 3 36.78 15.40 -18.15
C VAL A 3 37.03 13.91 -18.39
N LEU A 4 37.69 13.26 -17.45
CA LEU A 4 38.02 11.84 -17.55
C LEU A 4 36.76 11.01 -17.29
N ARG A 5 36.73 9.80 -17.80
CA ARG A 5 35.63 8.82 -17.65
C ARG A 5 35.31 8.47 -16.19
N SER A 6 36.23 8.77 -15.26
CA SER A 6 36.04 8.68 -13.81
C SER A 6 35.12 9.74 -13.21
N ASP A 7 34.85 10.83 -13.95
CA ASP A 7 34.03 11.94 -13.49
C ASP A 7 32.55 11.79 -13.92
N ILE A 8 32.26 10.73 -14.68
CA ILE A 8 30.89 10.43 -15.16
C ILE A 8 30.31 9.35 -14.27
N ILE A 9 29.13 9.59 -13.72
CA ILE A 9 28.34 8.59 -13.00
C ILE A 9 28.02 7.47 -14.00
N VAL A 10 28.60 6.30 -13.79
CA VAL A 10 28.30 5.13 -14.62
C VAL A 10 26.92 4.63 -14.20
N PRO A 11 25.93 4.57 -15.10
CA PRO A 11 24.56 4.18 -14.76
C PRO A 11 24.45 2.83 -14.05
N GLU A 12 25.32 1.88 -14.41
CA GLU A 12 25.37 0.54 -13.81
C GLU A 12 25.69 0.55 -12.30
N VAL A 13 26.45 1.52 -11.82
CA VAL A 13 26.78 1.66 -10.38
C VAL A 13 25.69 2.39 -9.63
N PHE A 14 25.04 3.36 -10.29
CA PHE A 14 24.00 4.17 -9.70
C PHE A 14 22.69 3.40 -9.46
N THR A 15 22.26 2.62 -10.44
CA THR A 15 21.00 1.85 -10.37
C THR A 15 20.93 0.86 -9.20
N PRO A 16 21.95 0.04 -8.90
CA PRO A 16 21.95 -0.85 -7.73
C PRO A 16 21.82 -0.09 -6.40
N TYR A 17 22.50 1.04 -6.26
CA TYR A 17 22.44 1.85 -5.04
C TYR A 17 21.03 2.41 -4.80
N VAL A 18 20.36 2.91 -5.82
CA VAL A 18 18.99 3.43 -5.72
C VAL A 18 17.99 2.33 -5.36
N ILE A 19 18.12 1.17 -5.93
CA ILE A 19 17.25 0.00 -5.64
C ILE A 19 17.35 -0.38 -4.16
N GLU A 20 18.55 -0.48 -3.61
CA GLU A 20 18.77 -0.82 -2.21
C GLU A 20 18.11 0.20 -1.27
N GLN A 21 18.28 1.48 -1.51
CA GLN A 21 17.64 2.55 -0.75
C GLN A 21 16.10 2.48 -0.83
N THR A 22 15.55 2.15 -1.96
CA THR A 22 14.10 2.03 -2.16
C THR A 22 13.54 0.87 -1.35
N THR A 23 14.17 -0.29 -1.39
CA THR A 23 13.72 -1.48 -0.66
C THR A 23 13.76 -1.27 0.86
N ALA A 24 14.79 -0.61 1.38
CA ALA A 24 14.93 -0.36 2.82
C ALA A 24 13.88 0.60 3.39
N ARG A 25 13.23 1.41 2.55
CA ARG A 25 12.28 2.45 2.99
C ARG A 25 10.81 2.15 2.71
N ASP A 26 10.50 1.07 1.99
CA ASP A 26 9.11 0.69 1.74
C ASP A 26 8.52 -0.04 2.94
N SER A 27 7.78 0.69 3.77
CA SER A 27 7.16 0.16 4.98
C SER A 27 6.04 -0.85 4.70
N PHE A 28 5.34 -0.73 3.59
CA PHE A 28 4.28 -1.66 3.21
C PHE A 28 4.84 -3.00 2.73
N LEU A 29 5.89 -2.97 1.93
CA LEU A 29 6.57 -4.20 1.50
C LEU A 29 7.18 -4.94 2.70
N ALA A 30 7.85 -4.21 3.60
CA ALA A 30 8.43 -4.76 4.82
C ALA A 30 7.39 -5.31 5.81
N SER A 31 6.14 -4.87 5.74
CA SER A 31 5.07 -5.33 6.62
C SER A 31 4.43 -6.65 6.21
N GLY A 32 4.67 -7.12 4.98
CA GLY A 32 4.02 -8.30 4.40
C GLY A 32 2.56 -8.07 3.95
N VAL A 33 2.07 -6.84 3.97
CA VAL A 33 0.76 -6.46 3.41
C VAL A 33 0.77 -6.56 1.90
N VAL A 34 1.88 -6.13 1.28
CA VAL A 34 2.12 -6.25 -0.15
C VAL A 34 2.87 -7.54 -0.41
N ALA A 35 2.34 -8.40 -1.26
CA ALA A 35 2.99 -9.63 -1.69
C ALA A 35 3.20 -9.63 -3.21
N PRO A 36 4.35 -10.09 -3.70
CA PRO A 36 4.56 -10.25 -5.13
C PRO A 36 3.64 -11.36 -5.66
N MET A 37 2.97 -11.10 -6.78
CA MET A 37 2.14 -12.06 -7.49
C MET A 37 2.70 -12.25 -8.91
N ALA A 38 3.11 -13.47 -9.23
CA ALA A 38 3.79 -13.77 -10.50
C ALA A 38 2.90 -13.44 -11.71
N GLU A 39 1.59 -13.62 -11.58
CA GLU A 39 0.62 -13.35 -12.62
C GLU A 39 0.48 -11.85 -12.95
N LEU A 40 0.92 -10.96 -12.06
CA LEU A 40 0.93 -9.52 -12.28
C LEU A 40 2.24 -9.02 -12.92
N ASN A 41 3.24 -9.89 -13.08
CA ASN A 41 4.49 -9.53 -13.75
C ASN A 41 4.28 -9.57 -15.26
N ALA A 42 3.97 -8.43 -15.87
CA ALA A 42 3.68 -8.30 -17.30
C ALA A 42 4.98 -8.14 -18.10
N THR A 43 5.83 -9.16 -18.13
CA THR A 43 7.10 -9.14 -18.89
C THR A 43 6.92 -9.14 -20.40
N GLU A 44 5.74 -9.54 -20.90
CA GLU A 44 5.42 -9.62 -22.33
C GLU A 44 4.76 -8.32 -22.88
N GLY A 45 4.63 -7.29 -22.05
CA GLY A 45 4.02 -6.02 -22.41
C GLY A 45 2.50 -5.97 -22.14
N GLY A 46 1.90 -4.80 -22.34
CA GLY A 46 0.47 -4.52 -22.10
C GLY A 46 0.29 -3.47 -21.02
N ASP A 47 -0.91 -2.86 -20.97
CA ASP A 47 -1.29 -1.85 -19.98
C ASP A 47 -2.15 -2.42 -18.85
N PHE A 48 -2.77 -3.58 -19.09
CA PHE A 48 -3.67 -4.24 -18.16
C PHE A 48 -3.30 -5.72 -18.04
N VAL A 49 -3.33 -6.21 -16.81
CA VAL A 49 -3.11 -7.62 -16.51
C VAL A 49 -4.44 -8.25 -16.10
N ASN A 50 -4.87 -9.27 -16.83
CA ASN A 50 -6.06 -10.02 -16.51
C ASN A 50 -5.67 -11.32 -15.79
N VAL A 51 -6.12 -11.49 -14.56
CA VAL A 51 -5.93 -12.72 -13.77
C VAL A 51 -7.27 -13.45 -13.70
N PRO A 52 -7.50 -14.47 -14.51
CA PRO A 52 -8.74 -15.26 -14.46
C PRO A 52 -8.76 -16.14 -13.22
N PHE A 53 -9.96 -16.34 -12.64
CA PHE A 53 -10.14 -17.25 -11.52
C PHE A 53 -11.49 -17.96 -11.60
N PHE A 54 -11.59 -19.09 -10.92
CA PHE A 54 -12.86 -19.79 -10.71
C PHE A 54 -13.52 -19.26 -9.45
N SER A 55 -14.85 -19.09 -9.46
CA SER A 55 -15.60 -18.70 -8.28
C SER A 55 -15.37 -19.73 -7.16
N ALA A 56 -15.14 -19.22 -5.95
CA ALA A 56 -14.87 -20.07 -4.79
C ALA A 56 -16.04 -20.97 -4.39
N ASN A 57 -17.27 -20.57 -4.72
CA ASN A 57 -18.47 -21.27 -4.31
C ASN A 57 -19.06 -22.09 -5.46
N LEU A 58 -19.19 -23.38 -5.22
CA LEU A 58 -20.10 -24.24 -5.96
C LEU A 58 -21.52 -23.99 -5.42
N SER A 59 -22.46 -23.68 -6.31
CA SER A 59 -23.85 -23.43 -5.91
C SER A 59 -24.60 -24.74 -5.73
N GLY A 60 -25.43 -24.79 -4.70
CA GLY A 60 -26.34 -25.90 -4.40
C GLY A 60 -25.93 -26.68 -3.15
N ASP A 61 -26.92 -27.12 -2.40
CA ASP A 61 -26.77 -28.03 -1.26
C ASP A 61 -26.67 -29.47 -1.74
N PHE A 62 -26.27 -30.38 -0.88
CA PHE A 62 -26.31 -31.80 -1.18
C PHE A 62 -27.76 -32.26 -1.41
N GLU A 63 -27.98 -32.92 -2.53
CA GLU A 63 -29.28 -33.54 -2.85
C GLU A 63 -29.42 -34.90 -2.19
N VAL A 64 -30.62 -35.22 -1.77
CA VAL A 64 -30.92 -36.55 -1.23
C VAL A 64 -30.99 -37.54 -2.39
N LEU A 65 -30.14 -38.55 -2.34
CA LEU A 65 -30.14 -39.63 -3.34
C LEU A 65 -31.43 -40.42 -3.27
N SER A 66 -32.08 -40.65 -4.40
CA SER A 66 -33.25 -41.51 -4.52
C SER A 66 -33.23 -42.29 -5.85
N ASP A 67 -33.84 -43.45 -5.86
CA ASP A 67 -33.92 -44.28 -7.07
C ASP A 67 -34.81 -43.67 -8.15
N SER A 68 -35.57 -42.62 -7.82
CA SER A 68 -36.55 -41.99 -8.71
C SER A 68 -36.17 -40.64 -9.26
N SER A 69 -35.09 -40.03 -8.75
CA SER A 69 -34.64 -38.69 -9.21
C SER A 69 -33.15 -38.69 -9.54
N SER A 70 -32.80 -38.07 -10.67
CA SER A 70 -31.42 -37.81 -11.04
C SER A 70 -30.89 -36.58 -10.32
N LEU A 71 -29.58 -36.57 -10.01
CA LEU A 71 -28.89 -35.40 -9.46
C LEU A 71 -28.90 -34.26 -10.45
N THR A 72 -29.03 -33.03 -9.93
CA THR A 72 -28.98 -31.82 -10.73
C THR A 72 -27.51 -31.36 -10.92
N PRO A 73 -26.96 -31.33 -12.15
CA PRO A 73 -25.57 -30.92 -12.35
C PRO A 73 -25.38 -29.45 -12.03
N GLY A 74 -24.49 -29.15 -11.09
CA GLY A 74 -24.03 -27.82 -10.77
C GLY A 74 -23.01 -27.32 -11.79
N LYS A 75 -22.81 -25.99 -11.84
CA LYS A 75 -21.76 -25.36 -12.68
C LYS A 75 -20.88 -24.50 -11.84
N ILE A 76 -19.60 -24.41 -12.22
CA ILE A 76 -18.67 -23.41 -11.72
C ILE A 76 -18.67 -22.20 -12.65
N THR A 77 -18.62 -21.00 -12.08
CA THR A 77 -18.50 -19.76 -12.83
C THR A 77 -17.09 -19.23 -12.75
N THR A 78 -16.68 -18.49 -13.77
CA THR A 78 -15.37 -17.84 -13.85
C THR A 78 -15.54 -16.33 -13.89
N ASP A 79 -14.62 -15.60 -13.30
CA ASP A 79 -14.49 -14.16 -13.42
C ASP A 79 -12.99 -13.80 -13.52
N LYS A 80 -12.66 -12.55 -13.63
CA LYS A 80 -11.27 -12.07 -13.73
C LYS A 80 -11.03 -10.85 -12.86
N GLN A 81 -9.88 -10.83 -12.21
CA GLN A 81 -9.31 -9.62 -11.68
C GLN A 81 -8.58 -8.87 -12.79
N VAL A 82 -8.60 -7.55 -12.75
CA VAL A 82 -7.90 -6.71 -13.72
C VAL A 82 -7.03 -5.74 -12.96
N GLY A 83 -5.72 -5.92 -13.05
CA GLY A 83 -4.72 -4.99 -12.59
C GLY A 83 -4.31 -4.01 -13.68
N VAL A 84 -3.90 -2.83 -13.31
CA VAL A 84 -3.39 -1.80 -14.22
C VAL A 84 -1.90 -1.59 -14.00
N ILE A 85 -1.14 -1.48 -15.08
CA ILE A 85 0.28 -1.20 -15.04
C ILE A 85 0.50 0.30 -14.99
N LEU A 86 1.33 0.75 -14.08
CA LEU A 86 1.68 2.14 -13.87
C LEU A 86 3.08 2.39 -14.41
N HIS A 87 3.16 3.20 -15.47
CA HIS A 87 4.42 3.68 -16.01
C HIS A 87 4.70 5.05 -15.40
N ARG A 88 5.70 5.13 -14.54
CA ARG A 88 6.06 6.34 -13.80
C ARG A 88 7.49 6.72 -14.06
N GLY A 89 7.71 7.98 -14.41
CA GLY A 89 9.04 8.52 -14.64
C GLY A 89 9.18 9.94 -14.10
N ARG A 90 10.42 10.33 -13.81
CA ARG A 90 10.77 11.70 -13.42
C ARG A 90 12.16 12.03 -13.91
N ALA A 91 12.32 13.23 -14.46
CA ALA A 91 13.62 13.76 -14.81
C ALA A 91 14.04 14.85 -13.83
N PHE A 92 15.34 14.91 -13.55
CA PHE A 92 16.02 15.91 -12.76
C PHE A 92 17.16 16.52 -13.59
N GLU A 93 17.37 17.82 -13.48
CA GLU A 93 18.39 18.54 -14.21
C GLU A 93 19.18 19.43 -13.22
N SER A 94 20.48 19.50 -13.40
CA SER A 94 21.36 20.39 -12.67
C SER A 94 22.26 21.17 -13.65
N ARG A 95 22.41 22.46 -13.44
CA ARG A 95 23.30 23.30 -14.25
C ARG A 95 24.67 23.47 -13.58
N ASP A 96 25.74 23.47 -14.38
CA ASP A 96 27.13 23.65 -13.91
C ASP A 96 27.28 24.88 -13.04
N LEU A 97 26.61 25.99 -13.42
CA LEU A 97 26.70 27.25 -12.66
C LEU A 97 26.09 27.13 -11.26
N ALA A 98 25.06 26.27 -11.09
CA ALA A 98 24.44 26.01 -9.79
C ALA A 98 25.39 25.22 -8.88
N SER A 99 26.11 24.24 -9.41
CA SER A 99 27.11 23.46 -8.67
C SER A 99 28.30 24.33 -8.24
N LEU A 100 28.74 25.21 -9.11
CA LEU A 100 29.81 26.18 -8.79
C LEU A 100 29.39 27.18 -7.71
N ALA A 101 28.16 27.67 -7.79
CA ALA A 101 27.65 28.64 -6.80
C ALA A 101 27.35 27.98 -5.43
N ALA A 102 26.90 26.74 -5.44
CA ALA A 102 26.61 25.97 -4.22
C ALA A 102 27.87 25.39 -3.55
N GLY A 103 28.97 25.26 -4.29
CA GLY A 103 30.17 24.58 -3.80
C GLY A 103 30.01 23.10 -3.53
N SER A 104 28.93 22.48 -4.05
CA SER A 104 28.57 21.07 -3.91
C SER A 104 27.93 20.57 -5.19
N ASP A 105 27.97 19.25 -5.42
CA ASP A 105 27.35 18.62 -6.57
C ASP A 105 25.86 18.32 -6.27
N PRO A 106 24.89 19.07 -6.91
CA PRO A 106 23.48 18.82 -6.71
C PRO A 106 23.04 17.45 -7.26
N MET A 107 23.71 16.93 -8.31
CA MET A 107 23.34 15.66 -8.91
C MET A 107 23.66 14.49 -7.97
N ALA A 108 24.77 14.53 -7.25
CA ALA A 108 25.08 13.55 -6.21
C ALA A 108 24.06 13.59 -5.05
N ALA A 109 23.60 14.80 -4.67
CA ALA A 109 22.56 14.94 -3.65
C ALA A 109 21.19 14.41 -4.11
N ILE A 110 20.85 14.59 -5.38
CA ILE A 110 19.65 13.99 -6.00
C ILE A 110 19.75 12.46 -5.96
N GLY A 111 20.91 11.91 -6.36
CA GLY A 111 21.15 10.47 -6.33
C GLY A 111 20.92 9.83 -4.95
N GLN A 112 21.37 10.49 -3.89
CA GLN A 112 21.15 10.03 -2.52
C GLN A 112 19.67 10.03 -2.09
N LYS A 113 18.84 10.93 -2.66
CA LYS A 113 17.43 11.08 -2.28
C LYS A 113 16.45 10.31 -3.17
N ILE A 114 16.92 9.84 -4.32
CA ILE A 114 16.04 9.23 -5.34
C ILE A 114 15.36 7.96 -4.83
N GLY A 115 16.05 7.12 -4.07
CA GLY A 115 15.47 5.90 -3.50
C GLY A 115 14.30 6.19 -2.57
N ALA A 116 14.47 7.18 -1.69
CA ALA A 116 13.40 7.62 -0.80
C ALA A 116 12.22 8.25 -1.56
N TYR A 117 12.53 9.00 -2.63
CA TYR A 117 11.51 9.59 -3.49
C TYR A 117 10.66 8.52 -4.18
N ILE A 118 11.27 7.51 -4.78
CA ILE A 118 10.57 6.41 -5.45
C ILE A 118 9.71 5.63 -4.46
N ALA A 119 10.23 5.30 -3.28
CA ALA A 119 9.47 4.60 -2.23
C ALA A 119 8.22 5.39 -1.81
N ASN A 120 8.37 6.70 -1.61
CA ASN A 120 7.24 7.58 -1.26
C ASN A 120 6.21 7.66 -2.39
N GLN A 121 6.63 7.75 -3.66
CA GLN A 121 5.70 7.78 -4.79
C GLN A 121 4.95 6.46 -4.97
N ARG A 122 5.64 5.32 -4.80
CA ARG A 122 5.01 3.98 -4.81
C ARG A 122 3.97 3.85 -3.70
N GLN A 123 4.27 4.30 -2.49
CA GLN A 123 3.33 4.31 -1.36
C GLN A 123 2.09 5.15 -1.66
N LYS A 124 2.26 6.35 -2.24
CA LYS A 124 1.14 7.21 -2.64
C LYS A 124 0.26 6.58 -3.71
N ASP A 125 0.83 5.86 -4.67
CA ASP A 125 0.06 5.18 -5.70
C ASP A 125 -0.70 3.97 -5.12
N LEU A 126 -0.10 3.23 -4.16
CA LEU A 126 -0.78 2.16 -3.43
C LEU A 126 -1.98 2.71 -2.64
N LEU A 127 -1.79 3.79 -1.89
CA LEU A 127 -2.87 4.43 -1.13
C LEU A 127 -3.96 4.99 -2.07
N ALA A 128 -3.59 5.52 -3.23
CA ALA A 128 -4.55 5.96 -4.24
C ALA A 128 -5.42 4.81 -4.78
N CYS A 129 -4.86 3.62 -4.96
CA CYS A 129 -5.64 2.43 -5.30
C CYS A 129 -6.62 2.06 -4.18
N LEU A 130 -6.19 2.13 -2.92
CA LEU A 130 -7.08 1.87 -1.78
C LEU A 130 -8.20 2.90 -1.67
N ASP A 131 -7.87 4.18 -1.87
CA ASP A 131 -8.88 5.25 -1.91
C ASP A 131 -9.90 5.04 -3.03
N GLY A 132 -9.47 4.58 -4.20
CA GLY A 132 -10.37 4.24 -5.30
C GLY A 132 -11.29 3.06 -4.98
N VAL A 133 -10.76 2.03 -4.31
CA VAL A 133 -11.54 0.85 -3.92
C VAL A 133 -12.61 1.21 -2.90
N PHE A 134 -12.27 1.98 -1.86
CA PHE A 134 -13.21 2.28 -0.77
C PHE A 134 -13.98 3.59 -0.93
N GLY A 135 -13.50 4.48 -1.80
CA GLY A 135 -14.02 5.83 -1.95
C GLY A 135 -13.44 6.81 -0.92
N SER A 136 -13.79 8.07 -1.08
CA SER A 136 -13.41 9.13 -0.14
C SER A 136 -14.05 8.91 1.24
N VAL A 137 -13.40 9.43 2.27
CA VAL A 137 -13.86 9.29 3.66
C VAL A 137 -15.20 10.01 3.83
N ASN A 138 -16.20 9.31 4.36
CA ASN A 138 -17.52 9.82 4.76
C ASN A 138 -18.24 10.70 3.72
N THR A 139 -18.10 10.37 2.43
CA THR A 139 -18.79 11.07 1.34
C THR A 139 -19.82 10.16 0.67
N THR A 140 -20.70 10.79 -0.14
CA THR A 140 -21.63 10.08 -1.04
C THR A 140 -20.92 9.26 -2.12
N ASP A 141 -19.61 9.47 -2.29
CA ASP A 141 -18.76 8.78 -3.27
C ASP A 141 -18.16 7.46 -2.73
N SER A 142 -18.63 6.95 -1.59
CA SER A 142 -18.22 5.64 -1.11
C SER A 142 -18.59 4.55 -2.10
N ASN A 143 -17.67 3.60 -2.34
CA ASN A 143 -17.93 2.50 -3.25
C ASN A 143 -18.94 1.52 -2.66
N ALA A 144 -20.19 1.54 -3.15
CA ALA A 144 -21.26 0.68 -2.67
C ALA A 144 -20.89 -0.82 -2.71
N ALA A 145 -20.04 -1.24 -3.67
CA ALA A 145 -19.60 -2.63 -3.78
C ALA A 145 -18.72 -3.07 -2.60
N PHE A 146 -17.96 -2.15 -2.00
CA PHE A 146 -17.07 -2.40 -0.85
C PHE A 146 -17.63 -1.88 0.48
N PHE A 147 -18.87 -1.38 0.49
CA PHE A 147 -19.51 -0.84 1.69
C PHE A 147 -19.52 -1.84 2.86
N GLY A 148 -19.70 -3.13 2.60
CA GLY A 148 -19.63 -4.18 3.61
C GLY A 148 -18.25 -4.38 4.26
N LEU A 149 -17.19 -3.76 3.73
CA LEU A 149 -15.82 -3.78 4.25
C LEU A 149 -15.44 -2.44 4.92
N THR A 150 -16.41 -1.54 5.14
CA THR A 150 -16.17 -0.24 5.75
C THR A 150 -16.85 -0.16 7.12
N ILE A 151 -16.12 0.34 8.11
CA ILE A 151 -16.57 0.56 9.49
C ILE A 151 -16.71 2.05 9.72
N ASP A 152 -17.87 2.49 10.24
CA ASP A 152 -18.18 3.85 10.64
C ASP A 152 -17.87 4.90 9.52
N GLY A 153 -18.06 4.51 8.25
CA GLY A 153 -17.79 5.33 7.06
C GLY A 153 -18.97 5.45 6.11
N GLY A 154 -20.18 5.13 6.58
CA GLY A 154 -21.41 5.31 5.82
C GLY A 154 -21.94 6.73 5.90
N SER A 155 -22.72 7.14 4.90
CA SER A 155 -23.45 8.44 4.94
C SER A 155 -24.36 8.50 6.17
N GLY A 156 -24.08 9.42 7.09
CA GLY A 156 -24.82 9.58 8.34
C GLY A 156 -24.21 8.89 9.56
N ASP A 157 -23.14 8.13 9.41
CA ASP A 157 -22.38 7.62 10.55
C ASP A 157 -21.59 8.76 11.20
N THR A 158 -21.45 8.69 12.53
CA THR A 158 -20.58 9.60 13.28
C THR A 158 -19.27 8.87 13.57
N PRO A 159 -18.16 9.22 12.91
CA PRO A 159 -16.87 8.59 13.18
C PRO A 159 -16.47 8.79 14.63
N THR A 160 -15.97 7.74 15.24
CA THR A 160 -15.46 7.75 16.60
C THR A 160 -13.94 7.61 16.61
N THR A 161 -13.32 7.93 17.72
CA THR A 161 -11.88 7.69 17.89
C THR A 161 -11.55 6.21 17.78
N LEU A 162 -10.41 5.89 17.18
CA LEU A 162 -9.99 4.51 16.99
C LEU A 162 -9.90 3.77 18.35
N SER A 163 -10.51 2.60 18.43
CA SER A 163 -10.61 1.81 19.65
C SER A 163 -10.56 0.30 19.31
N PRO A 164 -10.32 -0.59 20.30
CA PRO A 164 -10.33 -2.04 20.07
C PRO A 164 -11.64 -2.56 19.46
N ARG A 165 -12.76 -1.83 19.65
CA ARG A 165 -14.04 -2.14 19.00
C ARG A 165 -13.93 -2.17 17.48
N HIS A 166 -13.13 -1.28 16.87
CA HIS A 166 -12.93 -1.24 15.41
C HIS A 166 -12.22 -2.50 14.93
N VAL A 167 -11.22 -2.99 15.68
CA VAL A 167 -10.54 -4.26 15.38
C VAL A 167 -11.52 -5.44 15.49
N ALA A 168 -12.36 -5.45 16.53
CA ALA A 168 -13.39 -6.48 16.69
C ALA A 168 -14.42 -6.44 15.55
N LYS A 169 -14.87 -5.26 15.14
CA LYS A 169 -15.75 -5.09 13.98
C LYS A 169 -15.08 -5.56 12.69
N ALA A 170 -13.79 -5.21 12.46
CA ALA A 170 -13.04 -5.65 11.28
C ALA A 170 -12.96 -7.18 11.21
N ARG A 171 -12.66 -7.83 12.33
CA ARG A 171 -12.67 -9.30 12.42
C ARG A 171 -14.06 -9.87 12.16
N SER A 172 -15.10 -9.27 12.71
CA SER A 172 -16.50 -9.69 12.50
C SER A 172 -16.93 -9.59 11.04
N ILE A 173 -16.50 -8.57 10.29
CA ILE A 173 -16.78 -8.41 8.86
C ILE A 173 -16.17 -9.55 8.04
N LEU A 174 -14.94 -9.98 8.39
CA LEU A 174 -14.27 -11.10 7.74
C LEU A 174 -14.79 -12.48 8.24
N GLY A 175 -15.60 -12.50 9.28
CA GLY A 175 -16.19 -13.72 9.84
C GLY A 175 -15.13 -14.71 10.30
N ASP A 176 -15.15 -15.92 9.74
CA ASP A 176 -14.22 -17.02 10.03
C ASP A 176 -12.77 -16.74 9.57
N GLN A 177 -12.56 -15.71 8.75
CA GLN A 177 -11.24 -15.26 8.28
C GLN A 177 -10.65 -14.11 9.12
N GLY A 178 -11.35 -13.65 10.16
CA GLY A 178 -10.98 -12.49 10.97
C GLY A 178 -9.62 -12.60 11.66
N ASP A 179 -9.18 -13.81 11.96
CA ASP A 179 -7.86 -14.05 12.59
C ASP A 179 -6.68 -13.88 11.62
N LYS A 180 -6.94 -13.79 10.32
CA LYS A 180 -5.91 -13.54 9.30
C LYS A 180 -5.44 -12.09 9.25
N LEU A 181 -6.08 -11.16 9.96
CA LEU A 181 -5.62 -9.78 10.05
C LEU A 181 -4.25 -9.70 10.72
N THR A 182 -3.27 -9.07 10.06
CA THR A 182 -1.87 -9.00 10.51
C THR A 182 -1.35 -7.59 10.70
N ALA A 183 -1.89 -6.62 9.96
CA ALA A 183 -1.38 -5.25 9.99
C ALA A 183 -2.50 -4.21 9.98
N VAL A 184 -2.19 -3.01 10.47
CA VAL A 184 -3.06 -1.84 10.43
C VAL A 184 -2.26 -0.64 9.94
N CYS A 185 -2.79 0.08 8.95
CA CYS A 185 -2.21 1.33 8.47
C CYS A 185 -3.08 2.50 8.95
N MET A 186 -2.46 3.51 9.52
CA MET A 186 -3.13 4.68 10.06
C MET A 186 -2.30 5.96 9.89
N HIS A 187 -2.97 7.10 9.96
CA HIS A 187 -2.33 8.42 9.97
C HIS A 187 -1.57 8.65 11.29
N SER A 188 -0.49 9.45 11.26
CA SER A 188 0.33 9.75 12.44
C SER A 188 -0.47 10.33 13.62
N LYS A 189 -1.41 11.22 13.37
CA LYS A 189 -2.27 11.80 14.43
C LYS A 189 -3.10 10.74 15.15
N VAL A 190 -3.66 9.77 14.41
CA VAL A 190 -4.40 8.64 15.00
C VAL A 190 -3.46 7.75 15.82
N TYR A 191 -2.24 7.52 15.30
CA TYR A 191 -1.23 6.75 16.02
C TYR A 191 -0.85 7.39 17.35
N TYR A 192 -0.55 8.71 17.37
CA TYR A 192 -0.20 9.41 18.60
C TYR A 192 -1.38 9.53 19.57
N ASP A 193 -2.62 9.57 19.10
CA ASP A 193 -3.81 9.47 19.94
C ASP A 193 -3.89 8.11 20.66
N LEU A 194 -3.54 7.01 19.97
CA LEU A 194 -3.46 5.69 20.60
C LEU A 194 -2.29 5.58 21.59
N VAL A 195 -1.15 6.21 21.30
CA VAL A 195 -0.01 6.25 22.22
C VAL A 195 -0.37 7.01 23.48
N ASP A 196 -1.03 8.17 23.39
CA ASP A 196 -1.50 8.95 24.53
C ASP A 196 -2.45 8.14 25.42
N ARG A 197 -3.33 7.35 24.81
CA ARG A 197 -4.23 6.43 25.50
C ARG A 197 -3.59 5.13 25.98
N LYS A 198 -2.28 4.94 25.75
CA LYS A 198 -1.52 3.73 26.13
C LYS A 198 -2.11 2.43 25.54
N MET A 199 -2.58 2.50 24.31
CA MET A 199 -3.17 1.37 23.59
C MET A 199 -2.21 0.72 22.58
N VAL A 200 -0.98 1.23 22.46
CA VAL A 200 0.06 0.68 21.59
C VAL A 200 1.02 -0.15 22.42
N ASP A 201 1.19 -1.39 22.02
CA ASP A 201 2.19 -2.29 22.59
C ASP A 201 3.44 -2.30 21.70
N TYR A 202 4.61 -2.37 22.29
CA TYR A 202 5.88 -2.46 21.58
C TYR A 202 6.45 -3.87 21.73
N VAL A 203 6.59 -4.56 20.60
CA VAL A 203 7.22 -5.88 20.55
C VAL A 203 8.67 -5.70 20.14
N LEU A 204 9.61 -6.22 20.91
CA LEU A 204 11.02 -6.26 20.53
C LEU A 204 11.18 -7.20 19.33
N ALA A 205 11.90 -6.74 18.30
CA ALA A 205 12.32 -7.61 17.23
C ALA A 205 13.22 -8.70 17.85
N SER A 206 12.94 -9.97 17.57
CA SER A 206 13.69 -11.09 18.12
C SER A 206 15.14 -11.03 17.64
N ASP A 207 16.06 -10.93 18.56
CA ASP A 207 17.50 -11.09 18.36
C ASP A 207 17.90 -12.57 18.22
N GLY A 208 17.32 -13.26 17.26
CA GLY A 208 17.76 -14.58 16.77
C GLY A 208 17.96 -15.72 17.78
N ASN A 209 17.83 -15.47 19.08
CA ASN A 209 18.15 -16.41 20.16
C ASN A 209 16.88 -16.98 20.87
N GLY A 210 15.72 -16.94 20.20
CA GLY A 210 14.52 -17.68 20.64
C GLY A 210 13.88 -17.21 21.96
N GLY A 211 14.33 -16.13 22.52
CA GLY A 211 13.75 -15.53 23.71
C GLY A 211 12.62 -14.58 23.35
N SER A 212 11.38 -15.04 23.40
CA SER A 212 10.23 -14.15 23.48
C SER A 212 10.38 -13.34 24.78
N ALA A 213 10.89 -12.11 24.67
CA ALA A 213 10.84 -11.16 25.77
C ALA A 213 9.40 -10.66 25.92
N THR A 214 8.52 -11.56 26.36
CA THR A 214 7.29 -11.16 27.00
C THR A 214 7.73 -10.47 28.29
N ALA A 215 7.60 -9.17 28.37
CA ALA A 215 7.70 -8.43 29.61
C ALA A 215 6.56 -8.88 30.55
N SER A 216 6.72 -10.07 31.10
CA SER A 216 5.88 -10.57 32.20
C SER A 216 6.33 -9.82 33.46
N GLY A 217 5.61 -8.79 33.78
CA GLY A 217 5.81 -8.04 35.00
C GLY A 217 5.80 -6.54 34.79
N GLY A 218 4.67 -5.96 34.50
CA GLY A 218 4.25 -4.61 34.93
C GLY A 218 5.16 -3.40 34.70
N THR A 219 6.28 -3.55 34.05
CA THR A 219 7.16 -2.44 33.71
C THR A 219 6.93 -2.15 32.23
N ILE A 220 6.02 -1.21 31.96
CA ILE A 220 5.88 -0.56 30.68
C ILE A 220 7.27 0.01 30.38
N ALA A 221 8.00 -0.58 29.43
CA ALA A 221 9.13 0.12 28.85
C ALA A 221 8.59 1.47 28.38
N PRO A 222 9.20 2.60 28.84
CA PRO A 222 8.67 3.91 28.50
C PRO A 222 8.60 4.00 26.99
N ALA A 223 7.51 4.55 26.45
CA ALA A 223 7.23 4.75 25.02
C ALA A 223 8.32 5.58 24.30
N TYR A 224 9.41 5.87 24.97
CA TYR A 224 10.60 6.61 24.56
C TYR A 224 11.88 5.77 24.47
N ALA A 225 11.82 4.46 24.60
CA ALA A 225 12.96 3.63 24.26
C ALA A 225 13.11 3.63 22.72
N GLY A 226 13.70 4.71 22.20
CA GLY A 226 14.01 4.92 20.80
C GLY A 226 15.10 3.97 20.29
N GLY A 227 14.93 2.68 20.53
CA GLY A 227 15.70 1.64 19.87
C GLY A 227 15.03 1.27 18.54
N ASN A 228 15.83 1.19 17.50
CA ASN A 228 15.41 0.83 16.14
C ASN A 228 14.79 -0.59 16.03
N ASP A 229 14.72 -1.32 17.13
CA ASP A 229 14.37 -2.75 17.18
C ASP A 229 12.97 -3.02 17.74
N THR A 230 12.16 -1.99 18.00
CA THR A 230 10.80 -2.16 18.51
C THR A 230 9.77 -1.97 17.39
N VAL A 231 8.88 -2.95 17.22
CA VAL A 231 7.76 -2.88 16.29
C VAL A 231 6.50 -2.48 17.05
N PRO A 232 5.87 -1.33 16.73
CA PRO A 232 4.61 -0.95 17.35
C PRO A 232 3.50 -1.91 16.90
N THR A 233 2.70 -2.38 17.86
CA THR A 233 1.55 -3.24 17.61
C THR A 233 0.31 -2.68 18.28
N TYR A 234 -0.84 -2.86 17.64
CA TYR A 234 -2.14 -2.48 18.16
C TYR A 234 -3.09 -3.67 18.11
N CYS A 235 -3.55 -4.12 19.27
CA CYS A 235 -4.37 -5.34 19.40
C CYS A 235 -3.77 -6.56 18.69
N GLY A 236 -2.44 -6.71 18.70
CA GLY A 236 -1.72 -7.79 18.04
C GLY A 236 -1.49 -7.58 16.53
N LEU A 237 -1.87 -6.43 15.98
CA LEU A 237 -1.65 -6.06 14.58
C LEU A 237 -0.42 -5.15 14.46
N ARG A 238 0.46 -5.40 13.50
CA ARG A 238 1.59 -4.51 13.21
C ARG A 238 1.08 -3.15 12.74
N VAL A 239 1.59 -2.08 13.33
CA VAL A 239 1.21 -0.71 12.96
C VAL A 239 2.12 -0.19 11.85
N ILE A 240 1.50 0.35 10.80
CA ILE A 240 2.14 1.09 9.72
C ILE A 240 1.63 2.52 9.83
N VAL A 241 2.54 3.48 10.01
CA VAL A 241 2.19 4.90 10.09
C VAL A 241 2.49 5.57 8.76
N SER A 242 1.50 6.27 8.20
CA SER A 242 1.66 7.03 6.97
C SER A 242 0.79 8.28 6.99
N ASP A 243 1.40 9.43 6.74
CA ASP A 243 0.69 10.71 6.63
C ASP A 243 0.03 10.90 5.24
N ASP A 244 0.32 10.01 4.29
CA ASP A 244 -0.29 10.02 2.96
C ASP A 244 -1.68 9.34 2.94
N VAL A 245 -2.15 8.81 4.06
CA VAL A 245 -3.49 8.20 4.18
C VAL A 245 -4.56 9.28 4.01
N SER A 246 -5.63 8.96 3.28
CA SER A 246 -6.69 9.90 2.95
C SER A 246 -7.39 10.46 4.19
N THR A 247 -7.60 11.76 4.18
CA THR A 247 -8.28 12.52 5.22
C THR A 247 -9.35 13.41 4.61
N THR A 248 -10.42 13.68 5.35
CA THR A 248 -11.50 14.57 4.93
C THR A 248 -11.91 15.48 6.09
N GLY A 249 -12.27 16.72 5.79
CA GLY A 249 -12.62 17.71 6.81
C GLY A 249 -11.44 18.58 7.24
N SER A 250 -11.62 19.33 8.32
CA SER A 250 -10.60 20.23 8.87
C SER A 250 -10.80 20.44 10.37
N GLY A 251 -9.71 20.67 11.10
CA GLY A 251 -9.73 20.86 12.55
C GLY A 251 -10.25 19.62 13.28
N SER A 252 -10.94 19.81 14.38
CA SER A 252 -11.48 18.73 15.24
C SER A 252 -12.52 17.82 14.57
N SER A 253 -12.91 18.13 13.34
CA SER A 253 -13.80 17.31 12.51
C SER A 253 -13.06 16.58 11.39
N THR A 254 -11.74 16.51 11.48
CA THR A 254 -10.94 15.76 10.49
C THR A 254 -11.17 14.27 10.68
N GLU A 255 -11.58 13.61 9.62
CA GLU A 255 -11.79 12.18 9.55
C GLU A 255 -10.63 11.52 8.83
N TYR A 256 -10.16 10.42 9.37
CA TYR A 256 -9.01 9.66 8.91
C TYR A 256 -9.44 8.28 8.45
N SER A 257 -8.87 7.79 7.35
CA SER A 257 -8.97 6.38 6.97
C SER A 257 -7.96 5.55 7.78
N THR A 258 -8.41 4.44 8.32
CA THR A 258 -7.55 3.41 8.90
C THR A 258 -7.83 2.11 8.19
N TYR A 259 -6.80 1.47 7.67
CA TYR A 259 -6.92 0.23 6.91
C TYR A 259 -6.38 -0.94 7.72
N PHE A 260 -7.17 -2.01 7.82
CA PHE A 260 -6.76 -3.30 8.39
C PHE A 260 -6.47 -4.26 7.25
N PHE A 261 -5.35 -4.95 7.33
CA PHE A 261 -4.87 -5.83 6.27
C PHE A 261 -4.61 -7.24 6.75
N THR A 262 -4.89 -8.21 5.88
CA THR A 262 -4.30 -9.54 5.97
C THR A 262 -2.95 -9.56 5.26
N ALA A 263 -2.15 -10.61 5.50
CA ALA A 263 -0.93 -10.82 4.72
C ALA A 263 -1.27 -11.01 3.23
N GLY A 264 -0.53 -10.31 2.35
CA GLY A 264 -0.76 -10.37 0.91
C GLY A 264 -2.08 -9.76 0.42
N ALA A 265 -2.69 -8.85 1.18
CA ALA A 265 -3.94 -8.19 0.82
C ALA A 265 -3.82 -7.31 -0.43
N VAL A 266 -2.63 -6.81 -0.72
CA VAL A 266 -2.31 -6.10 -1.96
C VAL A 266 -1.27 -6.90 -2.73
N ALA A 267 -1.58 -7.23 -3.96
CA ALA A 267 -0.65 -7.88 -4.87
C ALA A 267 0.21 -6.83 -5.57
N SER A 268 1.50 -7.12 -5.70
CA SER A 268 2.44 -6.31 -6.49
C SER A 268 2.99 -7.10 -7.65
N GLY A 269 3.21 -6.41 -8.77
CA GLY A 269 3.90 -6.93 -9.92
C GLY A 269 4.85 -5.88 -10.49
N GLU A 270 5.89 -6.33 -11.16
CA GLU A 270 6.81 -5.45 -11.88
C GLU A 270 6.84 -5.85 -13.35
N GLN A 271 6.75 -4.86 -14.24
CA GLN A 271 6.92 -5.06 -15.68
C GLN A 271 8.38 -4.85 -16.06
N ALA A 272 8.98 -3.78 -15.58
CA ALA A 272 10.38 -3.48 -15.72
C ALA A 272 10.91 -2.87 -14.42
N GLY A 273 12.11 -3.24 -14.02
CA GLY A 273 12.79 -2.67 -12.87
C GLY A 273 13.11 -1.18 -13.08
N LEU A 274 13.77 -0.60 -12.09
CA LEU A 274 14.25 0.77 -12.16
C LEU A 274 15.24 0.95 -13.32
N THR A 275 14.90 1.83 -14.25
CA THR A 275 15.80 2.27 -15.33
C THR A 275 16.26 3.69 -15.02
N THR A 276 17.55 3.94 -15.22
CA THR A 276 18.16 5.25 -15.00
C THR A 276 18.95 5.62 -16.25
N GLU A 277 18.61 6.78 -16.83
CA GLU A 277 19.31 7.34 -17.98
C GLU A 277 19.90 8.69 -17.61
N THR A 278 21.12 8.97 -18.08
CA THR A 278 21.80 10.24 -17.85
C THR A 278 22.24 10.82 -19.18
N ASP A 279 22.04 12.12 -19.35
CA ASP A 279 22.47 12.87 -20.53
C ASP A 279 23.04 14.24 -20.12
N ARG A 280 23.94 14.76 -20.96
CA ARG A 280 24.56 16.08 -20.78
C ARG A 280 24.29 16.98 -21.96
N ASP A 281 23.60 18.08 -21.71
CA ASP A 281 23.47 19.17 -22.69
C ASP A 281 24.67 20.10 -22.60
N ILE A 282 25.52 20.04 -23.63
CA ILE A 282 26.75 20.84 -23.73
C ILE A 282 26.42 22.33 -23.95
N LEU A 283 25.31 22.63 -24.61
CA LEU A 283 24.90 24.02 -24.93
C LEU A 283 24.26 24.69 -23.72
N ALA A 284 23.40 23.98 -23.00
CA ALA A 284 22.80 24.45 -21.76
C ALA A 284 23.75 24.33 -20.55
N LYS A 285 24.85 23.56 -20.69
CA LYS A 285 25.78 23.23 -19.59
C LYS A 285 25.02 22.67 -18.40
N SER A 286 24.22 21.67 -18.65
CA SER A 286 23.42 20.98 -17.66
C SER A 286 23.56 19.46 -17.77
N ASP A 287 23.53 18.78 -16.63
CA ASP A 287 23.44 17.35 -16.51
C ASP A 287 22.00 16.98 -16.17
N ALA A 288 21.40 16.11 -16.97
CA ALA A 288 20.05 15.59 -16.78
C ALA A 288 20.09 14.11 -16.43
N MET A 289 19.18 13.67 -15.57
CA MET A 289 18.96 12.27 -15.20
C MET A 289 17.48 11.98 -15.22
N ALA A 290 17.07 10.96 -15.97
CA ALA A 290 15.73 10.43 -15.97
C ALA A 290 15.69 9.09 -15.23
N ILE A 291 14.62 8.87 -14.49
CA ILE A 291 14.33 7.61 -13.81
C ILE A 291 12.96 7.14 -14.24
N ASP A 292 12.85 5.86 -14.57
CA ASP A 292 11.61 5.21 -14.96
C ASP A 292 11.41 3.93 -14.14
N VAL A 293 10.16 3.72 -13.70
CA VAL A 293 9.73 2.50 -13.00
C VAL A 293 8.38 2.05 -13.54
N HIS A 294 8.22 0.74 -13.73
CA HIS A 294 7.01 0.13 -14.25
C HIS A 294 6.52 -0.95 -13.28
N TYR A 295 5.43 -0.68 -12.60
CA TYR A 295 4.91 -1.56 -11.56
C TYR A 295 3.38 -1.58 -11.52
N THR A 296 2.84 -2.57 -10.82
CA THR A 296 1.42 -2.72 -10.56
C THR A 296 1.19 -2.91 -9.07
N TYR A 297 0.23 -2.18 -8.51
CA TYR A 297 -0.36 -2.48 -7.21
C TYR A 297 -1.83 -2.80 -7.40
N HIS A 298 -2.23 -3.97 -6.95
CA HIS A 298 -3.57 -4.46 -7.13
C HIS A 298 -4.17 -4.95 -5.81
N PRO A 299 -5.19 -4.28 -5.25
CA PRO A 299 -5.94 -4.77 -4.10
C PRO A 299 -6.66 -6.08 -4.48
N VAL A 300 -6.29 -7.18 -3.82
CA VAL A 300 -6.79 -8.52 -4.17
C VAL A 300 -8.31 -8.60 -4.00
N GLY A 301 -8.98 -9.19 -4.99
CA GLY A 301 -10.44 -9.29 -5.01
C GLY A 301 -11.16 -8.10 -5.60
N SER A 302 -10.42 -7.14 -6.18
CA SER A 302 -10.96 -6.02 -6.93
C SER A 302 -10.73 -6.18 -8.43
N LYS A 303 -11.38 -5.32 -9.22
CA LYS A 303 -11.19 -5.20 -10.66
C LYS A 303 -11.11 -3.73 -11.02
N CYS A 304 -10.02 -3.33 -11.63
CA CYS A 304 -9.87 -1.99 -12.19
C CYS A 304 -10.56 -1.91 -13.56
N ALA A 305 -11.49 -0.98 -13.73
CA ALA A 305 -12.24 -0.74 -14.96
C ALA A 305 -11.81 0.55 -15.67
N VAL A 306 -10.64 1.10 -15.32
CA VAL A 306 -10.07 2.26 -16.02
C VAL A 306 -9.87 1.90 -17.50
N THR A 307 -10.34 2.76 -18.40
CA THR A 307 -10.16 2.59 -19.86
C THR A 307 -8.93 3.30 -20.38
N THR A 308 -8.35 4.19 -19.57
CA THR A 308 -7.16 4.97 -19.94
C THR A 308 -5.90 4.16 -19.65
N THR A 309 -5.03 4.04 -20.65
CA THR A 309 -3.68 3.49 -20.48
C THR A 309 -2.87 4.40 -19.55
N ASN A 310 -2.11 3.80 -18.64
CA ASN A 310 -1.29 4.53 -17.64
C ASN A 310 -2.10 5.62 -16.88
N PRO A 311 -3.08 5.24 -16.04
CA PRO A 311 -3.95 6.20 -15.37
C PRO A 311 -3.17 7.09 -14.39
N THR A 312 -3.63 8.32 -14.27
CA THR A 312 -3.14 9.25 -13.25
C THR A 312 -3.58 8.81 -11.85
N ARG A 313 -2.92 9.32 -10.81
CA ARG A 313 -3.29 9.05 -9.41
C ARG A 313 -4.75 9.44 -9.12
N ALA A 314 -5.24 10.55 -9.64
CA ALA A 314 -6.63 10.97 -9.50
C ALA A 314 -7.62 9.98 -10.14
N GLN A 315 -7.26 9.39 -11.28
CA GLN A 315 -8.09 8.35 -11.91
C GLN A 315 -8.08 7.04 -11.11
N LEU A 316 -6.97 6.69 -10.45
CA LEU A 316 -6.92 5.56 -9.53
C LEU A 316 -7.81 5.76 -8.30
N GLN A 317 -7.89 6.99 -7.78
CA GLN A 317 -8.76 7.36 -6.66
C GLN A 317 -10.25 7.42 -7.01
N THR A 318 -10.60 7.39 -8.31
CA THR A 318 -12.00 7.46 -8.74
C THR A 318 -12.72 6.15 -8.45
N VAL A 319 -13.75 6.20 -7.62
CA VAL A 319 -14.55 5.05 -7.16
C VAL A 319 -15.18 4.26 -8.29
N GLY A 320 -15.72 4.94 -9.30
CA GLY A 320 -16.36 4.31 -10.45
C GLY A 320 -15.45 3.40 -11.29
N ASN A 321 -14.13 3.50 -11.07
CA ASN A 321 -13.15 2.68 -11.75
C ASN A 321 -12.85 1.35 -11.05
N TRP A 322 -13.46 1.09 -9.90
CA TRP A 322 -13.21 -0.12 -9.13
C TRP A 322 -14.49 -0.90 -8.86
N SER A 323 -14.43 -2.21 -9.07
CA SER A 323 -15.54 -3.12 -8.77
C SER A 323 -15.04 -4.33 -7.98
N LYS A 324 -15.92 -4.88 -7.15
CA LYS A 324 -15.64 -6.06 -6.34
C LYS A 324 -15.89 -7.33 -7.17
N VAL A 325 -14.95 -8.29 -7.11
CA VAL A 325 -15.05 -9.59 -7.78
C VAL A 325 -15.04 -10.75 -6.81
N TYR A 326 -14.41 -10.61 -5.63
CA TYR A 326 -14.45 -11.64 -4.59
C TYR A 326 -15.61 -11.41 -3.62
N GLU A 327 -16.01 -12.44 -2.92
CA GLU A 327 -16.91 -12.31 -1.77
C GLU A 327 -16.25 -11.47 -0.66
N THR A 328 -17.07 -10.74 0.10
CA THR A 328 -16.61 -9.80 1.14
C THR A 328 -15.62 -10.44 2.11
N LYS A 329 -15.89 -11.64 2.59
CA LYS A 329 -15.02 -12.37 3.54
C LYS A 329 -13.67 -12.82 2.97
N ASN A 330 -13.54 -12.86 1.64
CA ASN A 330 -12.30 -13.25 0.95
C ASN A 330 -11.43 -12.07 0.55
N ILE A 331 -11.88 -10.83 0.84
CA ILE A 331 -11.11 -9.61 0.61
C ILE A 331 -10.39 -9.25 1.91
N GLY A 332 -9.07 -9.32 1.89
CA GLY A 332 -8.24 -9.12 3.07
C GLY A 332 -8.02 -7.66 3.49
N ILE A 333 -8.92 -6.74 3.13
CA ILE A 333 -8.79 -5.31 3.42
C ILE A 333 -10.10 -4.80 4.03
N VAL A 334 -10.01 -4.19 5.20
CA VAL A 334 -11.15 -3.52 5.84
C VAL A 334 -10.76 -2.09 6.17
N ARG A 335 -11.62 -1.12 5.84
CA ARG A 335 -11.42 0.29 6.19
C ARG A 335 -12.26 0.66 7.40
N ALA A 336 -11.69 1.44 8.32
CA ALA A 336 -12.43 2.18 9.34
C ALA A 336 -12.24 3.68 9.13
N THR A 337 -13.31 4.44 9.33
CA THR A 337 -13.25 5.90 9.41
C THR A 337 -13.26 6.31 10.87
N ASN A 338 -12.32 7.14 11.26
CA ASN A 338 -12.15 7.57 12.64
C ASN A 338 -11.71 9.03 12.73
N VAL A 339 -11.93 9.65 13.89
CA VAL A 339 -11.42 10.98 14.23
C VAL A 339 -10.27 10.86 15.23
N SER A 340 -9.45 11.90 15.33
CA SER A 340 -8.39 12.00 16.33
C SER A 340 -8.75 13.04 17.38
N THR A 341 -8.26 12.87 18.60
CA THR A 341 -8.33 13.90 19.65
C THR A 341 -7.15 14.85 19.61
N GLN A 342 -6.21 14.62 18.69
CA GLN A 342 -5.01 15.46 18.49
C GLN A 342 -5.24 16.60 17.48
N ASP A 343 -6.46 16.82 17.03
CA ASP A 343 -6.83 17.89 16.07
C ASP A 343 -7.21 19.19 16.76
#